data_f6c351430c17264eda6990cb597dda82
#
_entry.id   f6c351430c17264eda6990cb597dda82
#
_cell.length_a   1.000
_cell.length_b   1.000
_cell.length_c   1.000
_cell.angle_alpha   90.00
_cell.angle_beta   90.00
_cell.angle_gamma   90.00
#
_symmetry.space_group_name_H-M   'P 1'
#
loop_
_entity.id
_entity.type
_entity.pdbx_description
1 polymer ?
#
loop_
_entity_poly.entity_id
_entity_poly.type
_entity_poly.pdbx_seq_one_letter_code
_entity_poly.pdbx_strand_id
1 'polypeptide(L)'
;IYDPLEKLNRKIFYFNEKADKYFMKPVNTAYRFITPNIFRKSINNILSNLSRPFDVINSLIQGDISNSRASFSSFLINSTVGLFGIFDIAKSKNINFKKNSFADTLAHYGISRGPYLVLPFLGPSDVRNFSGLLVEKTVDPLSINMLKAGGKNKLIKDKHSYGLTTINAI
;
A
#
# COMPACT_ATOMS: atom_id res chain seq x y z
N ILE A 1 3.33 23.85 6.82
CA ILE A 1 4.04 22.54 6.75
C ILE A 1 5.52 22.83 7.04
N TYR A 2 6.11 22.15 8.01
CA TYR A 2 7.52 22.26 8.30
C TYR A 2 8.31 21.43 7.28
N ASP A 3 9.05 22.08 6.40
CA ASP A 3 9.83 21.45 5.31
C ASP A 3 11.30 21.87 5.37
N PRO A 4 12.11 21.25 6.25
CA PRO A 4 13.53 21.53 6.32
C PRO A 4 14.32 21.00 5.11
N LEU A 5 13.72 20.14 4.30
CA LEU A 5 14.32 19.50 3.14
C LEU A 5 13.77 20.03 1.81
N GLU A 6 13.22 21.25 1.80
CA GLU A 6 12.55 21.83 0.63
C GLU A 6 13.36 21.71 -0.68
N LYS A 7 14.65 22.03 -0.65
CA LYS A 7 15.53 21.94 -1.84
C LYS A 7 15.62 20.52 -2.39
N LEU A 8 15.69 19.50 -1.50
CA LEU A 8 15.73 18.10 -1.88
C LEU A 8 14.36 17.64 -2.37
N ASN A 9 13.32 17.99 -1.62
CA ASN A 9 11.93 17.63 -1.96
C ASN A 9 11.52 18.17 -3.33
N ARG A 10 11.90 19.41 -3.69
CA ARG A 10 11.65 19.98 -5.02
C ARG A 10 12.35 19.19 -6.14
N LYS A 11 13.59 18.75 -5.91
CA LYS A 11 14.34 17.95 -6.91
C LYS A 11 13.68 16.58 -7.12
N ILE A 12 13.29 15.92 -6.02
CA ILE A 12 12.61 14.60 -6.08
C ILE A 12 11.23 14.75 -6.71
N PHE A 13 10.49 15.80 -6.37
CA PHE A 13 9.19 16.09 -6.98
C PHE A 13 9.31 16.24 -8.51
N TYR A 14 10.27 17.03 -8.98
CA TYR A 14 10.54 17.21 -10.41
C TYR A 14 10.93 15.88 -11.08
N PHE A 15 11.76 15.06 -10.40
CA PHE A 15 12.09 13.73 -10.88
C PHE A 15 10.83 12.85 -11.01
N ASN A 16 9.98 12.85 -9.98
CA ASN A 16 8.73 12.07 -9.98
C ASN A 16 7.80 12.53 -11.11
N GLU A 17 7.66 13.82 -11.35
CA GLU A 17 6.87 14.37 -12.44
C GLU A 17 7.35 13.87 -13.82
N LYS A 18 8.67 13.87 -14.02
CA LYS A 18 9.28 13.34 -15.25
C LYS A 18 9.09 11.83 -15.37
N ALA A 19 9.33 11.10 -14.28
CA ALA A 19 9.13 9.65 -14.24
C ALA A 19 7.67 9.28 -14.52
N ASP A 20 6.71 10.01 -13.94
CA ASP A 20 5.28 9.81 -14.19
C ASP A 20 4.95 10.06 -15.68
N LYS A 21 5.35 11.21 -16.20
CA LYS A 21 5.01 11.61 -17.57
C LYS A 21 5.59 10.69 -18.63
N TYR A 22 6.87 10.31 -18.51
CA TYR A 22 7.59 9.59 -19.57
C TYR A 22 7.64 8.08 -19.36
N PHE A 23 7.37 7.59 -18.16
CA PHE A 23 7.45 6.16 -17.85
C PHE A 23 6.14 5.59 -17.29
N MET A 24 5.63 6.15 -16.17
CA MET A 24 4.49 5.54 -15.48
C MET A 24 3.20 5.66 -16.29
N LYS A 25 2.89 6.84 -16.84
CA LYS A 25 1.68 7.04 -17.67
C LYS A 25 1.65 6.17 -18.92
N PRO A 26 2.70 6.10 -19.76
CA PRO A 26 2.73 5.18 -20.91
C PRO A 26 2.56 3.72 -20.51
N VAL A 27 3.28 3.27 -19.47
CA VAL A 27 3.18 1.89 -18.96
C VAL A 27 1.76 1.60 -18.45
N ASN A 28 1.19 2.50 -17.67
CA ASN A 28 -0.18 2.36 -17.15
C ASN A 28 -1.21 2.32 -18.30
N THR A 29 -1.06 3.18 -19.29
CA THR A 29 -1.93 3.19 -20.48
C THR A 29 -1.85 1.86 -21.24
N ALA A 30 -0.65 1.36 -21.50
CA ALA A 30 -0.45 0.06 -22.14
C ALA A 30 -1.03 -1.08 -21.30
N TYR A 31 -0.78 -1.09 -19.99
CA TYR A 31 -1.35 -2.07 -19.07
C TYR A 31 -2.89 -2.06 -19.08
N ARG A 32 -3.50 -0.86 -19.05
CA ARG A 32 -4.97 -0.72 -19.12
C ARG A 32 -5.55 -1.14 -20.45
N PHE A 33 -4.82 -0.98 -21.55
CA PHE A 33 -5.23 -1.40 -22.87
C PHE A 33 -5.19 -2.92 -23.02
N ILE A 34 -4.11 -3.56 -22.53
CA ILE A 34 -3.89 -5.01 -22.67
C ILE A 34 -4.71 -5.81 -21.66
N THR A 35 -4.91 -5.27 -20.44
CA THR A 35 -5.50 -6.03 -19.33
C THR A 35 -6.98 -5.68 -19.16
N PRO A 36 -7.91 -6.63 -19.37
CA PRO A 36 -9.34 -6.41 -19.14
C PRO A 36 -9.67 -5.95 -17.71
N ASN A 37 -10.72 -5.15 -17.57
CA ASN A 37 -11.14 -4.60 -16.28
C ASN A 37 -11.36 -5.66 -15.18
N ILE A 38 -11.86 -6.83 -15.57
CA ILE A 38 -12.10 -7.95 -14.64
C ILE A 38 -10.78 -8.38 -13.99
N PHE A 39 -9.73 -8.63 -14.77
CA PHE A 39 -8.43 -9.05 -14.25
C PHE A 39 -7.81 -7.99 -13.35
N ARG A 40 -7.88 -6.70 -13.73
CA ARG A 40 -7.40 -5.61 -12.90
C ARG A 40 -8.11 -5.51 -11.56
N LYS A 41 -9.45 -5.66 -11.56
CA LYS A 41 -10.25 -5.71 -10.33
C LYS A 41 -9.85 -6.91 -9.46
N SER A 42 -9.69 -8.08 -10.05
CA SER A 42 -9.30 -9.30 -9.32
C SER A 42 -7.93 -9.15 -8.68
N ILE A 43 -6.93 -8.62 -9.40
CA ILE A 43 -5.60 -8.36 -8.85
C ILE A 43 -5.68 -7.38 -7.67
N ASN A 44 -6.41 -6.27 -7.82
CA ASN A 44 -6.59 -5.29 -6.76
C ASN A 44 -7.31 -5.89 -5.53
N ASN A 45 -8.31 -6.73 -5.75
CA ASN A 45 -9.03 -7.39 -4.68
C ASN A 45 -8.11 -8.36 -3.91
N ILE A 46 -7.28 -9.16 -4.62
CA ILE A 46 -6.30 -10.07 -4.02
C ILE A 46 -5.31 -9.27 -3.16
N LEU A 47 -4.69 -8.23 -3.72
CA LEU A 47 -3.73 -7.40 -3.02
C LEU A 47 -4.36 -6.72 -1.79
N SER A 48 -5.58 -6.19 -1.96
CA SER A 48 -6.34 -5.62 -0.85
C SER A 48 -6.67 -6.66 0.23
N ASN A 49 -7.00 -7.89 -0.15
CA ASN A 49 -7.28 -8.97 0.80
C ASN A 49 -6.03 -9.38 1.58
N LEU A 50 -4.87 -9.44 0.91
CA LEU A 50 -3.58 -9.74 1.56
C LEU A 50 -3.16 -8.69 2.59
N SER A 51 -3.59 -7.44 2.42
CA SER A 51 -3.32 -6.37 3.40
C SER A 51 -4.28 -6.38 4.61
N ARG A 52 -5.42 -7.08 4.56
CA ARG A 52 -6.42 -7.10 5.64
C ARG A 52 -5.87 -7.51 7.02
N PRO A 53 -4.97 -8.51 7.14
CA PRO A 53 -4.39 -8.84 8.44
C PRO A 53 -3.71 -7.64 9.11
N PHE A 54 -3.13 -6.72 8.33
CA PHE A 54 -2.55 -5.48 8.88
C PHE A 54 -3.62 -4.52 9.38
N ASP A 55 -4.73 -4.37 8.64
CA ASP A 55 -5.88 -3.59 9.09
C ASP A 55 -6.42 -4.14 10.42
N VAL A 56 -6.50 -5.47 10.57
CA VAL A 56 -6.93 -6.16 11.81
C VAL A 56 -6.01 -5.81 12.96
N ILE A 57 -4.70 -6.02 12.79
CA ILE A 57 -3.68 -5.80 13.83
C ILE A 57 -3.65 -4.32 14.24
N ASN A 58 -3.60 -3.40 13.28
CA ASN A 58 -3.56 -1.98 13.56
C ASN A 58 -4.84 -1.50 14.27
N SER A 59 -6.01 -2.02 13.86
CA SER A 59 -7.28 -1.72 14.55
C SER A 59 -7.28 -2.24 15.99
N LEU A 60 -6.74 -3.45 16.25
CA LEU A 60 -6.60 -3.98 17.61
C LEU A 60 -5.68 -3.11 18.47
N ILE A 61 -4.52 -2.72 17.94
CA ILE A 61 -3.58 -1.85 18.67
C ILE A 61 -4.22 -0.49 18.99
N GLN A 62 -5.09 0.03 18.11
CA GLN A 62 -5.84 1.28 18.33
C GLN A 62 -7.05 1.11 19.26
N GLY A 63 -7.37 -0.10 19.71
CA GLY A 63 -8.56 -0.39 20.52
C GLY A 63 -9.87 -0.39 19.73
N ASP A 64 -9.83 -0.27 18.40
CA ASP A 64 -11.01 -0.32 17.53
C ASP A 64 -11.40 -1.77 17.21
N ILE A 65 -12.01 -2.42 18.20
CA ILE A 65 -12.45 -3.81 18.09
C ILE A 65 -13.51 -3.98 16.99
N SER A 66 -14.36 -2.97 16.78
CA SER A 66 -15.40 -3.03 15.74
C SER A 66 -14.79 -3.13 14.35
N ASN A 67 -13.86 -2.23 14.03
CA ASN A 67 -13.15 -2.22 12.76
C ASN A 67 -12.27 -3.47 12.57
N SER A 68 -11.63 -3.93 13.64
CA SER A 68 -10.84 -5.17 13.62
C SER A 68 -11.69 -6.39 13.24
N ARG A 69 -12.87 -6.53 13.86
CA ARG A 69 -13.82 -7.62 13.53
C ARG A 69 -14.30 -7.52 12.09
N ALA A 70 -14.67 -6.32 11.62
CA ALA A 70 -15.10 -6.11 10.24
C ALA A 70 -14.00 -6.46 9.23
N SER A 71 -12.77 -6.01 9.48
CA SER A 71 -11.59 -6.32 8.64
C SER A 71 -11.29 -7.82 8.62
N PHE A 72 -11.35 -8.49 9.78
CA PHE A 72 -11.12 -9.93 9.90
C PHE A 72 -12.21 -10.73 9.18
N SER A 73 -13.48 -10.37 9.38
CA SER A 73 -14.61 -11.02 8.68
C SER A 73 -14.50 -10.85 7.16
N SER A 74 -14.10 -9.64 6.72
CA SER A 74 -13.85 -9.37 5.30
C SER A 74 -12.73 -10.25 4.75
N PHE A 75 -11.62 -10.38 5.50
CA PHE A 75 -10.50 -11.25 5.13
C PHE A 75 -10.94 -12.71 4.98
N LEU A 76 -11.65 -13.27 5.96
CA LEU A 76 -12.11 -14.65 5.93
C LEU A 76 -13.04 -14.92 4.76
N ILE A 77 -14.06 -14.07 4.58
CA ILE A 77 -15.07 -14.24 3.51
C ILE A 77 -14.40 -14.14 2.14
N ASN A 78 -13.54 -13.16 1.93
CA ASN A 78 -12.87 -12.99 0.64
C ASN A 78 -11.83 -14.09 0.38
N SER A 79 -11.18 -14.61 1.43
CA SER A 79 -10.22 -15.71 1.27
C SER A 79 -10.87 -17.05 1.01
N THR A 80 -12.07 -17.30 1.55
CA THR A 80 -12.81 -18.57 1.39
C THR A 80 -13.77 -18.47 0.20
N VAL A 81 -14.89 -17.78 0.37
CA VAL A 81 -15.95 -17.65 -0.64
C VAL A 81 -15.48 -16.80 -1.84
N GLY A 82 -14.62 -15.81 -1.60
CA GLY A 82 -14.08 -14.93 -2.63
C GLY A 82 -12.88 -15.50 -3.40
N LEU A 83 -12.54 -16.79 -3.23
CA LEU A 83 -11.42 -17.47 -3.90
C LEU A 83 -10.10 -16.70 -3.71
N PHE A 84 -9.60 -16.67 -2.46
CA PHE A 84 -8.38 -15.94 -2.07
C PHE A 84 -8.42 -14.42 -2.36
N GLY A 85 -9.62 -13.84 -2.45
CA GLY A 85 -9.80 -12.41 -2.68
C GLY A 85 -9.95 -12.02 -4.16
N ILE A 86 -10.07 -12.96 -5.09
CA ILE A 86 -10.40 -12.66 -6.49
C ILE A 86 -11.73 -11.89 -6.55
N PHE A 87 -12.72 -12.32 -5.79
CA PHE A 87 -14.02 -11.66 -5.66
C PHE A 87 -14.14 -10.98 -4.29
N ASP A 88 -14.52 -9.70 -4.27
CA ASP A 88 -14.79 -8.96 -3.04
C ASP A 88 -16.23 -9.23 -2.57
N ILE A 89 -16.43 -10.42 -2.01
CA ILE A 89 -17.74 -10.86 -1.48
C ILE A 89 -18.12 -10.07 -0.21
N ALA A 90 -17.13 -9.71 0.62
CA ALA A 90 -17.37 -8.93 1.82
C ALA A 90 -18.02 -7.58 1.50
N LYS A 91 -17.58 -6.91 0.45
CA LYS A 91 -18.17 -5.66 -0.02
C LYS A 91 -19.62 -5.87 -0.49
N SER A 92 -19.91 -6.95 -1.21
CA SER A 92 -21.29 -7.27 -1.65
C SER A 92 -22.22 -7.60 -0.48
N LYS A 93 -21.67 -8.00 0.67
CA LYS A 93 -22.38 -8.24 1.93
C LYS A 93 -22.46 -6.99 2.82
N ASN A 94 -22.07 -5.81 2.32
CA ASN A 94 -22.03 -4.55 3.07
C ASN A 94 -21.15 -4.61 4.33
N ILE A 95 -20.12 -5.44 4.36
CA ILE A 95 -19.13 -5.44 5.44
C ILE A 95 -18.18 -4.29 5.18
N ASN A 96 -18.44 -3.18 5.85
CA ASN A 96 -17.64 -1.96 5.75
C ASN A 96 -16.59 -1.93 6.86
N PHE A 97 -15.36 -1.60 6.51
CA PHE A 97 -14.26 -1.41 7.44
C PHE A 97 -13.41 -0.24 6.94
N LYS A 98 -12.68 0.36 7.86
CA LYS A 98 -11.71 1.40 7.59
C LYS A 98 -10.33 0.77 7.44
N LYS A 99 -9.59 1.11 6.39
CA LYS A 99 -8.18 0.75 6.29
C LYS A 99 -7.40 1.47 7.37
N ASN A 100 -6.59 0.72 8.10
CA ASN A 100 -5.75 1.22 9.18
C ASN A 100 -4.30 0.83 8.93
N SER A 101 -3.49 1.82 8.61
CA SER A 101 -2.04 1.66 8.45
C SER A 101 -1.32 1.76 9.80
N PHE A 102 -0.08 1.32 9.84
CA PHE A 102 0.77 1.54 11.01
C PHE A 102 1.03 3.03 11.26
N ALA A 103 1.06 3.85 10.21
CA ALA A 103 1.13 5.30 10.33
C ALA A 103 -0.11 5.89 11.02
N ASP A 104 -1.31 5.32 10.78
CA ASP A 104 -2.54 5.72 11.48
C ASP A 104 -2.48 5.31 12.95
N THR A 105 -1.90 4.14 13.25
CA THR A 105 -1.65 3.69 14.63
C THR A 105 -0.72 4.66 15.36
N LEU A 106 0.39 5.07 14.75
CA LEU A 106 1.28 6.07 15.31
C LEU A 106 0.56 7.41 15.55
N ALA A 107 -0.32 7.81 14.62
CA ALA A 107 -1.16 9.01 14.77
C ALA A 107 -2.13 8.90 15.94
N HIS A 108 -2.75 7.76 16.14
CA HIS A 108 -3.67 7.48 17.24
C HIS A 108 -2.98 7.67 18.60
N TYR A 109 -1.72 7.28 18.72
CA TYR A 109 -0.90 7.50 19.92
C TYR A 109 -0.24 8.89 20.01
N GLY A 110 -0.66 9.85 19.18
CA GLY A 110 -0.21 11.23 19.26
C GLY A 110 1.15 11.50 18.64
N ILE A 111 1.73 10.55 17.91
CA ILE A 111 2.99 10.77 17.20
C ILE A 111 2.75 11.75 16.05
N SER A 112 3.43 12.89 16.07
CA SER A 112 3.32 13.93 15.05
C SER A 112 3.83 13.43 13.69
N ARG A 113 3.40 14.12 12.61
CA ARG A 113 3.83 13.78 11.23
C ARG A 113 5.33 13.94 11.01
N GLY A 114 5.96 14.86 11.76
CA GLY A 114 7.34 15.25 11.53
C GLY A 114 7.56 16.04 10.24
N PRO A 115 8.82 16.19 9.78
CA PRO A 115 9.17 16.88 8.55
C PRO A 115 8.50 16.31 7.31
N TYR A 116 8.20 17.20 6.37
CA TYR A 116 7.69 16.84 5.05
C TYR A 116 8.79 16.18 4.21
N LEU A 117 8.45 15.12 3.52
CA LEU A 117 9.33 14.33 2.65
C LEU A 117 8.65 14.10 1.31
N VAL A 118 9.41 14.20 0.22
CA VAL A 118 8.99 13.67 -1.07
C VAL A 118 9.79 12.42 -1.36
N LEU A 119 9.10 11.31 -1.55
CA LEU A 119 9.73 10.02 -1.81
C LEU A 119 9.85 9.78 -3.31
N PRO A 120 11.00 9.26 -3.81
CA PRO A 120 11.13 8.88 -5.20
C PRO A 120 10.06 7.82 -5.57
N PHE A 121 9.34 8.07 -6.67
CA PHE A 121 8.24 7.25 -7.20
C PHE A 121 6.97 7.16 -6.34
N LEU A 122 7.03 7.44 -5.03
CA LEU A 122 5.89 7.36 -4.11
C LEU A 122 5.22 8.72 -3.89
N GLY A 123 5.93 9.82 -4.19
CA GLY A 123 5.39 11.17 -4.08
C GLY A 123 5.43 11.76 -2.67
N PRO A 124 4.52 12.71 -2.37
CA PRO A 124 4.48 13.44 -1.10
C PRO A 124 4.20 12.54 0.10
N SER A 125 4.95 12.73 1.18
CA SER A 125 4.84 11.96 2.42
C SER A 125 5.32 12.79 3.61
N ASP A 126 5.43 12.18 4.77
CA ASP A 126 6.06 12.71 5.99
C ASP A 126 6.81 11.58 6.72
N VAL A 127 7.61 11.93 7.73
CA VAL A 127 8.43 10.95 8.44
C VAL A 127 7.58 9.85 9.09
N ARG A 128 6.43 10.18 9.68
CA ARG A 128 5.53 9.19 10.28
C ARG A 128 4.97 8.23 9.25
N ASN A 129 4.43 8.74 8.13
CA ASN A 129 3.88 7.91 7.06
C ASN A 129 4.95 7.04 6.41
N PHE A 130 6.15 7.60 6.20
CA PHE A 130 7.28 6.83 5.67
C PHE A 130 7.71 5.71 6.63
N SER A 131 7.79 5.99 7.95
CA SER A 131 8.10 4.98 8.96
C SER A 131 7.04 3.88 9.01
N GLY A 132 5.77 4.26 8.93
CA GLY A 132 4.66 3.31 8.84
C GLY A 132 4.77 2.39 7.62
N LEU A 133 5.04 2.98 6.45
CA LEU A 133 5.25 2.23 5.22
C LEU A 133 6.43 1.25 5.33
N LEU A 134 7.54 1.66 5.94
CA LEU A 134 8.69 0.77 6.15
C LEU A 134 8.34 -0.43 7.02
N VAL A 135 7.65 -0.21 8.13
CA VAL A 135 7.20 -1.30 9.03
C VAL A 135 6.27 -2.25 8.28
N GLU A 136 5.27 -1.74 7.59
CA GLU A 136 4.34 -2.57 6.81
C GLU A 136 5.06 -3.40 5.76
N LYS A 137 6.00 -2.80 5.03
CA LYS A 137 6.78 -3.51 4.00
C LYS A 137 7.73 -4.56 4.57
N THR A 138 8.23 -4.39 5.78
CA THR A 138 9.07 -5.42 6.42
C THR A 138 8.28 -6.60 6.95
N VAL A 139 7.01 -6.40 7.29
CA VAL A 139 6.14 -7.45 7.86
C VAL A 139 5.23 -8.08 6.79
N ASP A 140 5.06 -7.43 5.63
CA ASP A 140 4.24 -7.94 4.52
C ASP A 140 4.75 -9.30 4.03
N PRO A 141 3.91 -10.35 4.03
CA PRO A 141 4.30 -11.70 3.60
C PRO A 141 4.90 -11.77 2.20
N LEU A 142 4.45 -10.88 1.29
CA LEU A 142 4.99 -10.79 -0.06
C LEU A 142 6.43 -10.23 -0.02
N SER A 143 6.67 -9.20 0.78
CA SER A 143 8.00 -8.61 0.96
C SER A 143 8.97 -9.56 1.66
N ILE A 144 8.51 -10.28 2.69
CA ILE A 144 9.31 -11.28 3.41
C ILE A 144 9.75 -12.41 2.48
N ASN A 145 8.85 -12.93 1.64
CA ASN A 145 9.19 -13.98 0.69
C ASN A 145 10.13 -13.49 -0.41
N MET A 146 9.98 -12.25 -0.86
CA MET A 146 10.92 -11.62 -1.80
C MET A 146 12.31 -11.41 -1.17
N LEU A 147 12.38 -11.00 0.09
CA LEU A 147 13.65 -10.87 0.83
C LEU A 147 14.35 -12.23 1.02
N LYS A 148 13.60 -13.29 1.36
CA LYS A 148 14.12 -14.65 1.49
C LYS A 148 14.57 -15.24 0.16
N ALA A 149 13.83 -15.01 -0.92
CA ALA A 149 14.17 -15.51 -2.26
C ALA A 149 15.31 -14.71 -2.92
N GLY A 150 15.58 -13.50 -2.44
CA GLY A 150 16.45 -12.49 -3.08
C GLY A 150 17.81 -12.26 -2.46
N GLY A 151 18.33 -13.20 -1.66
CA GLY A 151 19.66 -13.07 -1.03
C GLY A 151 20.85 -12.81 -1.98
N LYS A 152 20.63 -12.73 -3.29
CA LYS A 152 21.65 -12.38 -4.28
C LYS A 152 21.32 -11.20 -5.21
N ASN A 153 20.08 -10.64 -5.21
CA ASN A 153 19.72 -9.54 -6.10
C ASN A 153 18.80 -8.50 -5.45
N LYS A 154 19.29 -7.87 -4.37
CA LYS A 154 18.54 -6.95 -3.50
C LYS A 154 18.00 -5.70 -4.21
N LEU A 155 18.72 -5.15 -5.18
CA LEU A 155 18.41 -3.85 -5.79
C LEU A 155 17.36 -3.87 -6.91
N ILE A 156 17.18 -5.02 -7.58
CA ILE A 156 16.25 -5.11 -8.73
C ILE A 156 14.82 -5.46 -8.28
N LYS A 157 14.66 -6.17 -7.15
CA LYS A 157 13.35 -6.60 -6.65
C LYS A 157 12.56 -5.50 -5.94
N ASP A 158 13.23 -4.58 -5.24
CA ASP A 158 12.56 -3.44 -4.60
C ASP A 158 11.88 -2.55 -5.64
N LYS A 159 12.50 -2.41 -6.83
CA LYS A 159 11.95 -1.62 -7.94
C LYS A 159 10.61 -2.17 -8.48
N HIS A 160 10.42 -3.50 -8.46
CA HIS A 160 9.19 -4.14 -8.94
C HIS A 160 8.05 -4.06 -7.91
N SER A 161 8.37 -4.15 -6.62
CA SER A 161 7.37 -4.04 -5.55
C SER A 161 6.79 -2.62 -5.47
N TYR A 162 7.62 -1.59 -5.61
CA TYR A 162 7.16 -0.19 -5.63
C TYR A 162 6.35 0.15 -6.89
N GLY A 163 6.68 -0.45 -8.04
CA GLY A 163 5.94 -0.26 -9.29
C GLY A 163 4.49 -0.76 -9.20
N LEU A 164 4.26 -1.92 -8.58
CA LEU A 164 2.91 -2.47 -8.41
C LEU A 164 2.04 -1.66 -7.45
N THR A 165 2.63 -1.07 -6.40
CA THR A 165 1.89 -0.23 -5.45
C THR A 165 1.47 1.10 -6.10
N THR A 166 2.28 1.65 -6.98
CA THR A 166 1.98 2.92 -7.67
C THR A 166 0.91 2.74 -8.75
N ILE A 167 0.85 1.59 -9.39
CA ILE A 167 -0.20 1.28 -10.39
C ILE A 167 -1.60 1.20 -9.74
N ASN A 168 -1.67 0.87 -8.44
CA ASN A 168 -2.93 0.78 -7.70
C ASN A 168 -3.39 2.11 -7.07
N ALA A 169 -2.55 3.15 -7.07
CA ALA A 169 -2.84 4.46 -6.46
C ALA A 169 -3.38 5.51 -7.46
N ILE A 170 -3.47 5.15 -8.75
CA ILE A 170 -4.04 5.96 -9.83
C ILE A 170 -5.21 5.15 -10.42
#